data_c94df0bd16e52e0a3b701ec199b74a4f
#
_entry.id   c94df0bd16e52e0a3b701ec199b74a4f
#
_cell.length_a   1.000
_cell.length_b   1.000
_cell.length_c   1.000
_cell.angle_alpha   90.00
_cell.angle_beta   90.00
_cell.angle_gamma   90.00
#
_symmetry.space_group_name_H-M   'P 1'
#
loop_
_entity.id
_entity.type
_entity.pdbx_description
1 polymer ?
#
loop_
_entity_poly.entity_id
_entity_poly.type
_entity_poly.pdbx_seq_one_letter_code
_entity_poly.pdbx_strand_id
1 'polypeptide(L)'
;MQVSIRPAIPSELATIYALVISNDEWTKFNGPYFPYSPPSLEEFESRSFQRLLNGSDLQLVVVDDVPVGTVSCYWECEETRWLEAGVVIYNSDYWGKGIAALALPLWVSCLFENKQIERVGLTTWSGNPRMMSLALKLGFQQEAKLRKVRYYQGEYYDSVKYGLLRSEWLESK
;
A
#
# COMPACT_ATOMS: atom_id res chain seq x y z
N MET A 1 -19.87 1.33 -8.06
CA MET A 1 -18.40 1.35 -7.88
C MET A 1 -18.01 0.03 -7.24
N GLN A 2 -17.41 -0.84 -8.02
CA GLN A 2 -16.89 -2.14 -7.56
C GLN A 2 -15.36 -2.02 -7.42
N VAL A 3 -14.82 -2.36 -6.26
CA VAL A 3 -13.38 -2.37 -6.00
C VAL A 3 -12.92 -3.82 -5.88
N SER A 4 -11.84 -4.16 -6.58
CA SER A 4 -11.19 -5.47 -6.51
C SER A 4 -9.67 -5.32 -6.49
N ILE A 5 -8.98 -6.40 -6.15
CA ILE A 5 -7.53 -6.51 -6.30
C ILE A 5 -7.21 -7.73 -7.16
N ARG A 6 -6.17 -7.66 -7.97
CA ARG A 6 -5.72 -8.76 -8.80
C ARG A 6 -4.28 -8.58 -9.32
N PRO A 7 -3.60 -9.62 -9.74
CA PRO A 7 -2.39 -9.51 -10.54
C PRO A 7 -2.64 -8.74 -11.85
N ALA A 8 -1.57 -8.21 -12.44
CA ALA A 8 -1.61 -7.69 -13.80
C ALA A 8 -1.56 -8.82 -14.83
N ILE A 9 -1.95 -8.50 -16.06
CA ILE A 9 -1.74 -9.35 -17.24
C ILE A 9 -0.73 -8.70 -18.18
N PRO A 10 0.00 -9.49 -19.03
CA PRO A 10 1.08 -8.96 -19.87
C PRO A 10 0.68 -7.77 -20.76
N SER A 11 -0.55 -7.75 -21.27
CA SER A 11 -1.05 -6.68 -22.14
C SER A 11 -1.26 -5.33 -21.44
N GLU A 12 -1.21 -5.28 -20.11
CA GLU A 12 -1.44 -4.07 -19.33
C GLU A 12 -0.17 -3.24 -19.06
N LEU A 13 1.01 -3.68 -19.48
CA LEU A 13 2.27 -2.99 -19.20
C LEU A 13 2.21 -1.49 -19.49
N ALA A 14 1.82 -1.12 -20.69
CA ALA A 14 1.79 0.28 -21.11
C ALA A 14 0.77 1.11 -20.30
N THR A 15 -0.41 0.55 -20.04
CA THR A 15 -1.47 1.21 -19.28
C THR A 15 -1.08 1.45 -17.83
N ILE A 16 -0.50 0.43 -17.18
CA ILE A 16 -0.09 0.54 -15.77
C ILE A 16 1.14 1.45 -15.64
N TYR A 17 2.10 1.36 -16.57
CA TYR A 17 3.24 2.26 -16.58
C TYR A 17 2.79 3.72 -16.70
N ALA A 18 1.90 4.03 -17.65
CA ALA A 18 1.35 5.36 -17.82
C ALA A 18 0.64 5.85 -16.54
N LEU A 19 -0.10 4.98 -15.85
CA LEU A 19 -0.75 5.31 -14.58
C LEU A 19 0.28 5.69 -13.49
N VAL A 20 1.34 4.90 -13.34
CA VAL A 20 2.36 5.10 -12.30
C VAL A 20 3.14 6.40 -12.49
N ILE A 21 3.45 6.76 -13.74
CA ILE A 21 4.23 7.97 -14.06
C ILE A 21 3.37 9.20 -14.37
N SER A 22 2.04 9.08 -14.36
CA SER A 22 1.11 10.16 -14.77
C SER A 22 1.26 11.44 -13.94
N ASN A 23 1.63 11.31 -12.68
CA ASN A 23 1.90 12.42 -11.76
C ASN A 23 2.69 11.91 -10.54
N ASP A 24 3.16 12.82 -9.72
CA ASP A 24 3.85 12.55 -8.45
C ASP A 24 3.04 12.92 -7.21
N GLU A 25 1.78 13.30 -7.37
CA GLU A 25 0.91 13.75 -6.28
C GLU A 25 0.77 12.70 -5.16
N TRP A 26 0.73 11.42 -5.53
CA TRP A 26 0.64 10.31 -4.59
C TRP A 26 1.88 10.21 -3.67
N THR A 27 3.05 10.68 -4.10
CA THR A 27 4.28 10.67 -3.29
C THR A 27 4.18 11.57 -2.06
N LYS A 28 3.33 12.61 -2.10
CA LYS A 28 3.11 13.53 -0.97
C LYS A 28 2.59 12.83 0.28
N PHE A 29 2.00 11.66 0.13
CA PHE A 29 1.46 10.86 1.24
C PHE A 29 2.32 9.62 1.52
N ASN A 30 3.08 9.17 0.53
CA ASN A 30 3.89 7.94 0.60
C ASN A 30 5.37 8.24 0.80
N GLY A 31 5.74 8.73 1.99
CA GLY A 31 7.13 9.02 2.34
C GLY A 31 7.76 10.16 1.52
N PRO A 32 7.16 11.36 1.49
CA PRO A 32 7.60 12.47 0.64
C PRO A 32 9.00 13.00 1.00
N TYR A 33 9.50 12.63 2.13
CA TYR A 33 10.87 12.94 2.60
C TYR A 33 11.95 12.05 1.95
N PHE A 34 11.56 11.01 1.21
CA PHE A 34 12.47 10.25 0.36
C PHE A 34 12.46 10.82 -1.06
N PRO A 35 13.62 10.91 -1.73
CA PRO A 35 13.66 11.33 -3.11
C PRO A 35 12.89 10.33 -3.99
N TYR A 36 12.05 10.86 -4.88
CA TYR A 36 11.33 10.07 -5.87
C TYR A 36 11.76 10.48 -7.28
N SER A 37 12.02 9.48 -8.11
CA SER A 37 12.22 9.63 -9.55
C SER A 37 11.38 8.58 -10.25
N PRO A 38 10.56 8.95 -11.24
CA PRO A 38 9.79 7.99 -12.03
C PRO A 38 10.75 6.97 -12.67
N PRO A 39 10.42 5.66 -12.61
CA PRO A 39 11.24 4.65 -13.28
C PRO A 39 11.14 4.80 -14.80
N SER A 40 12.18 4.39 -15.52
CA SER A 40 12.06 4.14 -16.97
C SER A 40 11.13 2.97 -17.24
N LEU A 41 10.62 2.85 -18.49
CA LEU A 41 9.79 1.71 -18.86
C LEU A 41 10.52 0.37 -18.63
N GLU A 42 11.80 0.30 -18.99
CA GLU A 42 12.63 -0.89 -18.79
C GLU A 42 12.79 -1.27 -17.33
N GLU A 43 13.04 -0.28 -16.46
CA GLU A 43 13.11 -0.50 -15.02
C GLU A 43 11.78 -0.95 -14.42
N PHE A 44 10.69 -0.33 -14.85
CA PHE A 44 9.34 -0.71 -14.42
C PHE A 44 8.99 -2.13 -14.87
N GLU A 45 9.22 -2.46 -16.14
CA GLU A 45 8.93 -3.77 -16.72
C GLU A 45 9.72 -4.89 -16.02
N SER A 46 11.02 -4.67 -15.81
CA SER A 46 11.90 -5.69 -15.23
C SER A 46 11.73 -5.88 -13.71
N ARG A 47 11.13 -4.93 -13.01
CA ARG A 47 10.98 -4.97 -11.54
C ARG A 47 9.51 -5.01 -11.10
N SER A 48 8.87 -3.84 -11.03
CA SER A 48 7.51 -3.71 -10.46
C SER A 48 6.47 -4.46 -11.28
N PHE A 49 6.59 -4.47 -12.61
CA PHE A 49 5.63 -5.17 -13.46
C PHE A 49 5.74 -6.69 -13.32
N GLN A 50 6.95 -7.24 -13.15
CA GLN A 50 7.13 -8.68 -12.87
C GLN A 50 6.47 -9.07 -11.53
N ARG A 51 6.57 -8.22 -10.52
CA ARG A 51 5.89 -8.43 -9.23
C ARG A 51 4.37 -8.36 -9.39
N LEU A 52 3.86 -7.44 -10.19
CA LEU A 52 2.43 -7.35 -10.52
C LEU A 52 1.92 -8.57 -11.26
N LEU A 53 2.69 -9.12 -12.21
CA LEU A 53 2.34 -10.36 -12.91
C LEU A 53 2.31 -11.56 -11.97
N ASN A 54 3.25 -11.63 -11.03
CA ASN A 54 3.30 -12.69 -10.02
C ASN A 54 2.16 -12.56 -9.00
N GLY A 55 1.87 -11.35 -8.52
CA GLY A 55 0.76 -11.05 -7.63
C GLY A 55 0.91 -11.49 -6.16
N SER A 56 2.06 -12.05 -5.76
CA SER A 56 2.27 -12.55 -4.40
C SER A 56 2.56 -11.46 -3.37
N ASP A 57 3.18 -10.35 -3.81
CA ASP A 57 3.58 -9.23 -2.96
C ASP A 57 3.15 -7.85 -3.50
N LEU A 58 2.58 -7.82 -4.69
CA LEU A 58 2.09 -6.61 -5.34
C LEU A 58 0.92 -6.96 -6.26
N GLN A 59 -0.23 -6.29 -6.05
CA GLN A 59 -1.41 -6.44 -6.91
C GLN A 59 -1.97 -5.08 -7.29
N LEU A 60 -2.72 -5.05 -8.40
CA LEU A 60 -3.48 -3.87 -8.82
C LEU A 60 -4.69 -3.68 -7.92
N VAL A 61 -5.00 -2.41 -7.63
CA VAL A 61 -6.31 -1.98 -7.17
C VAL A 61 -7.10 -1.55 -8.41
N VAL A 62 -8.25 -2.16 -8.62
CA VAL A 62 -9.10 -1.98 -9.80
C VAL A 62 -10.46 -1.49 -9.38
N VAL A 63 -10.96 -0.46 -10.06
CA VAL A 63 -12.30 0.13 -9.85
C VAL A 63 -13.06 0.06 -11.16
N ASP A 64 -14.18 -0.66 -11.17
CA ASP A 64 -15.01 -0.85 -12.37
C ASP A 64 -14.16 -1.21 -13.61
N ASP A 65 -13.30 -2.24 -13.45
CA ASP A 65 -12.35 -2.78 -14.43
C ASP A 65 -11.16 -1.86 -14.79
N VAL A 66 -11.04 -0.67 -14.18
CA VAL A 66 -9.94 0.26 -14.43
C VAL A 66 -8.89 0.16 -13.31
N PRO A 67 -7.61 -0.11 -13.62
CA PRO A 67 -6.52 -0.02 -12.66
C PRO A 67 -6.33 1.42 -12.17
N VAL A 68 -6.32 1.64 -10.85
CA VAL A 68 -6.21 2.97 -10.24
C VAL A 68 -5.08 3.09 -9.21
N GLY A 69 -4.54 1.95 -8.78
CA GLY A 69 -3.53 1.90 -7.73
C GLY A 69 -2.97 0.50 -7.52
N THR A 70 -2.27 0.33 -6.42
CA THR A 70 -1.70 -0.95 -6.01
C THR A 70 -1.86 -1.19 -4.51
N VAL A 71 -1.92 -2.47 -4.14
CA VAL A 71 -1.63 -2.97 -2.80
C VAL A 71 -0.33 -3.75 -2.83
N SER A 72 0.45 -3.62 -1.79
CA SER A 72 1.78 -4.23 -1.71
C SER A 72 2.06 -4.80 -0.33
N CYS A 73 3.04 -5.69 -0.26
CA CYS A 73 3.66 -6.05 1.01
C CYS A 73 5.17 -6.20 0.85
N TYR A 74 5.87 -6.10 1.95
CA TYR A 74 7.30 -6.35 2.05
C TYR A 74 7.65 -6.92 3.43
N TRP A 75 8.73 -7.68 3.47
CA TRP A 75 9.26 -8.19 4.72
C TRP A 75 10.15 -7.16 5.40
N GLU A 76 9.83 -6.84 6.64
CA GLU A 76 10.80 -6.20 7.54
C GLU A 76 11.85 -7.22 7.98
N CYS A 77 11.40 -8.45 8.25
CA CYS A 77 12.26 -9.59 8.53
C CYS A 77 11.50 -10.88 8.17
N GLU A 78 11.91 -11.55 7.11
CA GLU A 78 11.24 -12.76 6.63
C GLU A 78 11.42 -13.93 7.59
N GLU A 79 12.60 -14.07 8.17
CA GLU A 79 12.93 -15.14 9.12
C GLU A 79 12.03 -15.12 10.36
N THR A 80 11.60 -13.95 10.80
CA THR A 80 10.68 -13.77 11.93
C THR A 80 9.22 -13.60 11.48
N ARG A 81 8.95 -13.68 10.18
CA ARG A 81 7.62 -13.49 9.57
C ARG A 81 7.01 -12.11 9.85
N TRP A 82 7.86 -11.09 9.91
CA TRP A 82 7.43 -9.71 10.11
C TRP A 82 7.17 -9.03 8.76
N LEU A 83 5.88 -8.87 8.44
CA LEU A 83 5.38 -8.34 7.17
C LEU A 83 4.69 -6.99 7.38
N GLU A 84 4.96 -6.06 6.47
CA GLU A 84 4.26 -4.79 6.36
C GLU A 84 3.49 -4.73 5.04
N ALA A 85 2.30 -4.16 5.08
CA ALA A 85 1.46 -3.93 3.90
C ALA A 85 1.37 -2.44 3.56
N GLY A 86 0.97 -2.14 2.33
CA GLY A 86 0.77 -0.79 1.86
C GLY A 86 -0.32 -0.72 0.78
N VAL A 87 -0.83 0.49 0.56
CA VAL A 87 -1.78 0.81 -0.51
C VAL A 87 -1.43 2.16 -1.10
N VAL A 88 -1.44 2.26 -2.42
CA VAL A 88 -1.24 3.51 -3.16
C VAL A 88 -2.33 3.63 -4.21
N ILE A 89 -3.02 4.78 -4.24
CA ILE A 89 -3.93 5.15 -5.33
C ILE A 89 -3.24 6.24 -6.14
N TYR A 90 -2.79 5.91 -7.34
CA TYR A 90 -2.02 6.80 -8.21
C TYR A 90 -2.88 7.92 -8.81
N ASN A 91 -4.11 7.59 -9.24
CA ASN A 91 -4.99 8.56 -9.85
C ASN A 91 -5.75 9.35 -8.79
N SER A 92 -5.47 10.67 -8.73
CA SER A 92 -6.07 11.60 -7.76
C SER A 92 -7.59 11.74 -7.90
N ASP A 93 -8.15 11.48 -9.08
CA ASP A 93 -9.59 11.52 -9.32
C ASP A 93 -10.35 10.47 -8.48
N TYR A 94 -9.65 9.48 -8.00
CA TYR A 94 -10.19 8.41 -7.15
C TYR A 94 -9.98 8.67 -5.65
N TRP A 95 -9.30 9.74 -5.26
CA TRP A 95 -9.08 10.07 -3.85
C TRP A 95 -10.36 10.54 -3.15
N GLY A 96 -10.45 10.28 -1.86
CA GLY A 96 -11.62 10.64 -1.06
C GLY A 96 -12.86 9.79 -1.29
N LYS A 97 -12.81 8.82 -2.23
CA LYS A 97 -13.92 7.91 -2.57
C LYS A 97 -13.93 6.60 -1.77
N GLY A 98 -13.06 6.45 -0.78
CA GLY A 98 -13.01 5.26 0.09
C GLY A 98 -12.36 4.03 -0.54
N ILE A 99 -11.69 4.14 -1.69
CA ILE A 99 -11.13 3.00 -2.44
C ILE A 99 -10.09 2.24 -1.61
N ALA A 100 -9.18 2.94 -0.94
CA ALA A 100 -8.20 2.30 -0.07
C ALA A 100 -8.86 1.54 1.09
N ALA A 101 -9.98 2.04 1.61
CA ALA A 101 -10.74 1.39 2.68
C ALA A 101 -11.45 0.11 2.21
N LEU A 102 -11.70 -0.03 0.91
CA LEU A 102 -12.24 -1.24 0.30
C LEU A 102 -11.14 -2.21 -0.16
N ALA A 103 -10.04 -1.69 -0.71
CA ALA A 103 -8.95 -2.51 -1.25
C ALA A 103 -8.08 -3.14 -0.15
N LEU A 104 -7.76 -2.39 0.90
CA LEU A 104 -6.85 -2.87 1.96
C LEU A 104 -7.40 -4.09 2.72
N PRO A 105 -8.68 -4.19 3.09
CA PRO A 105 -9.24 -5.42 3.68
C PRO A 105 -9.13 -6.66 2.78
N LEU A 106 -9.31 -6.47 1.47
CA LEU A 106 -9.13 -7.57 0.50
C LEU A 106 -7.68 -8.06 0.51
N TRP A 107 -6.74 -7.12 0.56
CA TRP A 107 -5.32 -7.43 0.61
C TRP A 107 -4.91 -8.11 1.91
N VAL A 108 -5.37 -7.61 3.06
CA VAL A 108 -5.11 -8.23 4.38
C VAL A 108 -5.62 -9.66 4.42
N SER A 109 -6.83 -9.92 3.90
CA SER A 109 -7.37 -11.28 3.76
C SER A 109 -6.46 -12.15 2.89
N CYS A 110 -6.10 -11.65 1.70
CA CYS A 110 -5.21 -12.34 0.77
C CYS A 110 -3.85 -12.70 1.42
N LEU A 111 -3.26 -11.77 2.18
CA LEU A 111 -2.00 -12.01 2.89
C LEU A 111 -2.14 -13.09 3.95
N PHE A 112 -3.17 -13.05 4.79
CA PHE A 112 -3.41 -14.08 5.80
C PHE A 112 -3.76 -15.44 5.20
N GLU A 113 -4.43 -15.49 4.07
CA GLU A 113 -4.79 -16.74 3.39
C GLU A 113 -3.58 -17.41 2.71
N ASN A 114 -2.65 -16.61 2.16
CA ASN A 114 -1.56 -17.13 1.33
C ASN A 114 -0.18 -17.12 2.00
N LYS A 115 -0.05 -16.52 3.18
CA LYS A 115 1.22 -16.45 3.90
C LYS A 115 1.09 -16.98 5.33
N GLN A 116 2.12 -17.65 5.79
CA GLN A 116 2.20 -18.15 7.17
C GLN A 116 2.66 -17.04 8.13
N ILE A 117 1.78 -16.07 8.37
CA ILE A 117 2.01 -14.91 9.22
C ILE A 117 0.91 -14.79 10.28
N GLU A 118 1.24 -14.28 11.45
CA GLU A 118 0.28 -14.00 12.53
C GLU A 118 -0.06 -12.51 12.65
N ARG A 119 0.66 -11.65 11.91
CA ARG A 119 0.51 -10.20 11.96
C ARG A 119 0.70 -9.59 10.58
N VAL A 120 -0.12 -8.60 10.25
CA VAL A 120 0.10 -7.64 9.15
C VAL A 120 0.33 -6.26 9.77
N GLY A 121 1.40 -5.59 9.36
CA GLY A 121 1.70 -4.23 9.78
C GLY A 121 1.38 -3.19 8.71
N LEU A 122 1.23 -1.95 9.15
CA LEU A 122 1.16 -0.74 8.32
C LEU A 122 2.08 0.31 8.94
N THR A 123 2.94 0.89 8.14
CA THR A 123 3.77 2.02 8.57
C THR A 123 3.40 3.26 7.77
N THR A 124 3.13 4.36 8.47
CA THR A 124 2.88 5.67 7.87
C THR A 124 3.58 6.76 8.68
N TRP A 125 3.29 8.00 8.39
CA TRP A 125 3.86 9.14 9.08
C TRP A 125 2.76 10.12 9.49
N SER A 126 3.03 10.98 10.46
CA SER A 126 2.02 11.91 11.01
C SER A 126 1.53 12.97 10.02
N GLY A 127 2.22 13.12 8.87
CA GLY A 127 1.77 13.93 7.74
C GLY A 127 0.70 13.26 6.86
N ASN A 128 0.35 12.00 7.15
CA ASN A 128 -0.72 11.27 6.46
C ASN A 128 -1.85 10.87 7.41
N PRO A 129 -2.66 11.84 7.90
CA PRO A 129 -3.75 11.56 8.83
C PRO A 129 -4.84 10.66 8.24
N ARG A 130 -5.00 10.64 6.91
CA ARG A 130 -5.95 9.77 6.22
C ARG A 130 -5.59 8.29 6.41
N MET A 131 -4.31 7.94 6.24
CA MET A 131 -3.85 6.56 6.44
C MET A 131 -3.89 6.17 7.91
N MET A 132 -3.55 7.07 8.84
CA MET A 132 -3.67 6.84 10.28
C MET A 132 -5.13 6.51 10.68
N SER A 133 -6.09 7.31 10.20
CA SER A 133 -7.52 7.07 10.45
C SER A 133 -8.01 5.78 9.81
N LEU A 134 -7.53 5.48 8.60
CA LEU A 134 -7.90 4.25 7.90
C LEU A 134 -7.42 3.01 8.65
N ALA A 135 -6.18 2.99 9.12
CA ALA A 135 -5.63 1.88 9.90
C ALA A 135 -6.49 1.58 11.13
N LEU A 136 -6.82 2.61 11.92
CA LEU A 136 -7.68 2.47 13.11
C LEU A 136 -9.09 1.98 12.75
N LYS A 137 -9.68 2.52 11.69
CA LYS A 137 -11.01 2.11 11.21
C LYS A 137 -11.07 0.64 10.80
N LEU A 138 -9.98 0.11 10.29
CA LEU A 138 -9.86 -1.30 9.88
C LEU A 138 -9.48 -2.24 11.04
N GLY A 139 -9.39 -1.74 12.26
CA GLY A 139 -9.09 -2.53 13.45
C GLY A 139 -7.60 -2.69 13.76
N PHE A 140 -6.72 -2.02 13.03
CA PHE A 140 -5.31 -2.00 13.37
C PHE A 140 -5.09 -1.23 14.68
N GLN A 141 -4.19 -1.72 15.51
CA GLN A 141 -3.76 -1.03 16.73
C GLN A 141 -2.48 -0.24 16.45
N GLN A 142 -2.37 0.96 17.02
CA GLN A 142 -1.12 1.71 17.00
C GLN A 142 -0.13 1.03 17.95
N GLU A 143 0.98 0.53 17.41
CA GLU A 143 1.99 -0.19 18.18
C GLU A 143 3.22 0.65 18.50
N ALA A 144 3.53 1.63 17.64
CA ALA A 144 4.67 2.52 17.87
C ALA A 144 4.42 3.91 17.26
N LYS A 145 5.02 4.90 17.91
CA LYS A 145 5.12 6.28 17.43
C LYS A 145 6.54 6.77 17.70
N LEU A 146 7.35 6.83 16.64
CA LEU A 146 8.71 7.34 16.71
C LEU A 146 8.66 8.85 16.45
N ARG A 147 8.86 9.61 17.51
CA ARG A 147 8.67 11.08 17.48
C ARG A 147 9.82 11.76 16.75
N LYS A 148 9.49 12.72 15.85
CA LYS A 148 10.43 13.63 15.16
C LYS A 148 11.53 12.92 14.38
N VAL A 149 11.22 11.77 13.78
CA VAL A 149 12.18 11.00 12.97
C VAL A 149 12.08 11.29 11.47
N ARG A 150 11.15 12.15 11.08
CA ARG A 150 10.94 12.58 9.69
C ARG A 150 11.00 14.10 9.60
N TYR A 151 12.01 14.62 8.93
CA TYR A 151 12.12 16.06 8.65
C TYR A 151 11.70 16.33 7.21
N TYR A 152 10.70 17.20 7.03
CA TYR A 152 10.17 17.50 5.71
C TYR A 152 9.62 18.93 5.65
N GLN A 153 10.06 19.70 4.66
CA GLN A 153 9.63 21.10 4.43
C GLN A 153 9.71 21.98 5.69
N GLY A 154 10.80 21.87 6.43
CA GLY A 154 11.06 22.72 7.61
C GLY A 154 10.40 22.25 8.91
N GLU A 155 9.67 21.13 8.89
CA GLU A 155 8.97 20.59 10.06
C GLU A 155 9.37 19.16 10.38
N TYR A 156 9.23 18.77 11.65
CA TYR A 156 9.42 17.40 12.11
C TYR A 156 8.11 16.66 12.22
N TYR A 157 8.10 15.44 11.72
CA TYR A 157 6.98 14.51 11.78
C TYR A 157 7.38 13.21 12.44
N ASP A 158 6.39 12.45 12.86
CA ASP A 158 6.56 11.16 13.49
C ASP A 158 6.42 10.02 12.46
N SER A 159 7.10 8.91 12.68
CA SER A 159 6.78 7.63 12.05
C SER A 159 5.81 6.86 12.94
N VAL A 160 4.72 6.36 12.37
CA VAL A 160 3.66 5.67 13.12
C VAL A 160 3.48 4.27 12.57
N LYS A 161 3.51 3.28 13.46
CA LYS A 161 3.35 1.87 13.12
C LYS A 161 2.06 1.32 13.69
N TYR A 162 1.36 0.55 12.86
CA TYR A 162 0.13 -0.13 13.20
C TYR A 162 0.28 -1.62 12.97
N GLY A 163 -0.39 -2.44 13.74
CA GLY A 163 -0.40 -3.87 13.60
C GLY A 163 -1.78 -4.46 13.76
N LEU A 164 -2.05 -5.54 13.04
CA LEU A 164 -3.28 -6.32 13.13
C LEU A 164 -2.91 -7.80 13.19
N LEU A 165 -3.38 -8.48 14.24
CA LEU A 165 -3.14 -9.91 14.40
C LEU A 165 -4.15 -10.73 13.59
N ARG A 166 -3.73 -11.93 13.16
CA ARG A 166 -4.62 -12.88 12.49
C ARG A 166 -5.88 -13.17 13.29
N SER A 167 -5.76 -13.38 14.59
CA SER A 167 -6.90 -13.63 15.49
C SER A 167 -7.89 -12.47 15.50
N GLU A 168 -7.39 -11.23 15.62
CA GLU A 168 -8.21 -10.01 15.59
C GLU A 168 -8.95 -9.86 14.24
N TRP A 169 -8.29 -10.19 13.14
CA TRP A 169 -8.89 -10.16 11.81
C TRP A 169 -10.01 -11.19 11.63
N LEU A 170 -9.81 -12.39 12.16
CA LEU A 170 -10.82 -13.45 12.09
C LEU A 170 -12.04 -13.16 12.97
N GLU A 171 -11.84 -12.52 14.12
CA GLU A 171 -12.95 -12.13 15.02
C GLU A 171 -13.78 -10.95 14.46
N SER A 172 -13.20 -10.13 13.55
CA SER A 172 -13.88 -8.97 12.97
C SER A 172 -14.77 -9.31 11.75
N LYS A 173 -14.75 -10.54 11.27
CA LYS A 173 -15.56 -11.06 10.15
C LYS A 173 -16.80 -11.78 10.64
#